data_9dc067a322bec2f6728a9b70bb1d34ff
#
_entry.id   9dc067a322bec2f6728a9b70bb1d34ff
#
_cell.length_a   1.000
_cell.length_b   1.000
_cell.length_c   1.000
_cell.angle_alpha   90.00
_cell.angle_beta   90.00
_cell.angle_gamma   90.00
#
_symmetry.space_group_name_H-M   'P 1'
#
loop_
_entity.id
_entity.type
_entity.pdbx_description
1 polymer ?
#
loop_
_entity_poly.entity_id
_entity_poly.type
_entity_poly.pdbx_seq_one_letter_code
_entity_poly.pdbx_strand_id
1 'polypeptide(L)'
;MTGLRSRLLTKPIHAWAKGVLPALSQTESEALNAGEVWWEAELFSGNPDWSKLLAVKPPTLSAEEQAFLDGPCRDLCRMISDWKINHNDADLPPEVWAFLREQGFFGMIIPKAHGGLGFSAFAHSEIIRFISTRSVATAVTVMVPNSLGPGELIHQFGTDAQK
;
A
#
# COMPACT_ATOMS: atom_id res chain seq x y z
N MET A 1 13.91 33.22 13.92
CA MET A 1 14.50 33.24 15.29
C MET A 1 15.00 31.82 15.59
N THR A 2 16.30 31.62 15.51
CA THR A 2 16.92 30.35 15.94
C THR A 2 16.96 30.33 17.46
N GLY A 3 15.96 29.71 18.07
CA GLY A 3 15.82 29.67 19.53
C GLY A 3 16.99 28.96 20.22
N LEU A 4 17.15 29.22 21.51
CA LEU A 4 18.18 28.62 22.38
C LEU A 4 18.21 27.09 22.25
N ARG A 5 17.02 26.45 22.13
CA ARG A 5 16.86 25.00 21.88
C ARG A 5 17.60 24.56 20.60
N SER A 6 17.49 25.33 19.53
CA SER A 6 18.16 25.00 18.25
C SER A 6 19.66 25.00 18.39
N ARG A 7 20.24 26.00 19.09
CA ARG A 7 21.68 26.10 19.29
C ARG A 7 22.24 25.07 20.26
N LEU A 8 21.55 24.79 21.36
CA LEU A 8 22.07 23.96 22.43
C LEU A 8 21.74 22.46 22.26
N LEU A 9 20.65 22.12 21.60
CA LEU A 9 20.21 20.72 21.45
C LEU A 9 20.17 20.29 19.99
N THR A 10 19.40 20.97 19.14
CA THR A 10 19.11 20.45 17.80
C THR A 10 20.36 20.40 16.91
N LYS A 11 21.19 21.43 16.90
CA LYS A 11 22.41 21.46 16.07
C LYS A 11 23.46 20.43 16.50
N PRO A 12 23.81 20.30 17.79
CA PRO A 12 24.74 19.26 18.24
C PRO A 12 24.23 17.84 17.95
N ILE A 13 22.95 17.57 18.22
CA ILE A 13 22.33 16.25 17.94
C ILE A 13 22.36 15.97 16.43
N HIS A 14 22.02 16.94 15.60
CA HIS A 14 22.05 16.77 14.14
C HIS A 14 23.48 16.53 13.62
N ALA A 15 24.47 17.25 14.15
CA ALA A 15 25.87 17.04 13.78
C ALA A 15 26.35 15.64 14.16
N TRP A 16 25.99 15.19 15.35
CA TRP A 16 26.27 13.81 15.80
C TRP A 16 25.58 12.78 14.91
N ALA A 17 24.27 12.94 14.67
CA ALA A 17 23.48 12.04 13.83
C ALA A 17 24.07 11.88 12.42
N LYS A 18 24.52 12.98 11.81
CA LYS A 18 25.21 12.93 10.49
C LYS A 18 26.48 12.08 10.49
N GLY A 19 27.17 11.99 11.64
CA GLY A 19 28.39 11.20 11.75
C GLY A 19 28.17 9.71 12.00
N VAL A 20 26.97 9.33 12.51
CA VAL A 20 26.66 7.92 12.84
C VAL A 20 25.67 7.26 11.87
N LEU A 21 24.94 8.05 11.10
CA LEU A 21 24.04 7.50 10.08
C LEU A 21 24.87 6.97 8.90
N PRO A 22 24.53 5.79 8.38
CA PRO A 22 25.16 5.26 7.19
C PRO A 22 24.93 6.19 6.00
N ALA A 23 25.87 6.26 5.08
CA ALA A 23 25.68 6.95 3.81
C ALA A 23 24.54 6.25 3.02
N LEU A 24 23.73 7.07 2.33
CA LEU A 24 22.74 6.53 1.40
C LEU A 24 23.44 5.68 0.33
N SER A 25 22.88 4.54 0.01
CA SER A 25 23.29 3.76 -1.17
C SER A 25 22.98 4.55 -2.45
N GLN A 26 23.63 4.17 -3.55
CA GLN A 26 23.35 4.78 -4.85
C GLN A 26 21.88 4.64 -5.23
N THR A 27 21.29 3.46 -5.04
CA THR A 27 19.87 3.19 -5.34
C THR A 27 18.92 4.06 -4.50
N GLU A 28 19.18 4.21 -3.21
CA GLU A 28 18.39 5.09 -2.34
C GLU A 28 18.49 6.56 -2.78
N SER A 29 19.71 7.00 -3.13
CA SER A 29 19.92 8.35 -3.63
C SER A 29 19.22 8.60 -4.97
N GLU A 30 19.26 7.65 -5.90
CA GLU A 30 18.56 7.70 -7.17
C GLU A 30 17.04 7.72 -6.97
N ALA A 31 16.50 6.89 -6.08
CA ALA A 31 15.08 6.86 -5.76
C ALA A 31 14.60 8.20 -5.17
N LEU A 32 15.35 8.78 -4.24
CA LEU A 32 15.02 10.08 -3.64
C LEU A 32 15.09 11.22 -4.65
N ASN A 33 16.03 11.16 -5.61
CA ASN A 33 16.19 12.19 -6.63
C ASN A 33 15.21 12.05 -7.81
N ALA A 34 14.68 10.84 -8.06
CA ALA A 34 13.74 10.57 -9.14
C ALA A 34 12.27 10.77 -8.72
N GLY A 35 11.98 10.74 -7.42
CA GLY A 35 10.62 10.78 -6.89
C GLY A 35 10.01 12.18 -6.89
N GLU A 36 8.76 12.28 -7.31
CA GLU A 36 7.90 13.39 -6.93
C GLU A 36 7.45 13.15 -5.49
N VAL A 37 7.66 14.15 -4.65
CA VAL A 37 7.24 14.09 -3.24
C VAL A 37 5.97 14.91 -3.10
N TRP A 38 4.95 14.32 -2.53
CA TRP A 38 3.70 15.02 -2.28
C TRP A 38 3.77 15.82 -0.96
N TRP A 39 2.65 16.02 -0.29
CA TRP A 39 2.57 16.83 0.94
C TRP A 39 3.48 16.34 2.07
N GLU A 40 3.79 15.05 2.15
CA GLU A 40 4.69 14.49 3.18
C GLU A 40 6.07 15.16 3.21
N ALA A 41 6.53 15.74 2.11
CA ALA A 41 7.76 16.54 2.08
C ALA A 41 7.71 17.74 3.01
N GLU A 42 6.54 18.31 3.24
CA GLU A 42 6.34 19.43 4.17
C GLU A 42 6.73 19.08 5.61
N LEU A 43 6.58 17.80 6.02
CA LEU A 43 6.97 17.34 7.36
C LEU A 43 8.46 17.54 7.61
N PHE A 44 9.30 17.36 6.58
CA PHE A 44 10.74 17.52 6.68
C PHE A 44 11.18 19.00 6.71
N SER A 45 10.30 19.93 6.37
CA SER A 45 10.55 21.37 6.51
C SER A 45 10.63 21.81 7.97
N GLY A 46 10.04 21.03 8.88
CA GLY A 46 9.87 21.36 10.30
C GLY A 46 8.77 22.40 10.56
N ASN A 47 8.08 22.86 9.53
CA ASN A 47 6.94 23.77 9.61
C ASN A 47 5.95 23.46 8.47
N PRO A 48 5.27 22.30 8.51
CA PRO A 48 4.40 21.86 7.43
C PRO A 48 3.16 22.75 7.29
N ASP A 49 2.75 22.96 6.06
CA ASP A 49 1.49 23.65 5.76
C ASP A 49 0.32 22.66 5.82
N TRP A 50 -0.29 22.57 6.97
CA TRP A 50 -1.44 21.70 7.21
C TRP A 50 -2.66 22.07 6.37
N SER A 51 -2.78 23.32 5.92
CA SER A 51 -3.92 23.74 5.10
C SER A 51 -3.96 23.01 3.75
N LYS A 52 -2.79 22.72 3.18
CA LYS A 52 -2.68 21.92 1.95
C LYS A 52 -3.21 20.50 2.13
N LEU A 53 -2.86 19.83 3.24
CA LEU A 53 -3.36 18.49 3.54
C LEU A 53 -4.88 18.51 3.78
N LEU A 54 -5.35 19.46 4.57
CA LEU A 54 -6.78 19.57 4.92
C LEU A 54 -7.66 19.97 3.72
N ALA A 55 -7.08 20.55 2.67
CA ALA A 55 -7.79 20.87 1.43
C ALA A 55 -8.01 19.63 0.53
N VAL A 56 -7.30 18.52 0.78
CA VAL A 56 -7.47 17.29 0.00
C VAL A 56 -8.81 16.64 0.35
N LYS A 57 -9.63 16.40 -0.66
CA LYS A 57 -10.89 15.70 -0.47
C LYS A 57 -10.62 14.23 -0.09
N PRO A 58 -11.23 13.72 0.98
CA PRO A 58 -11.12 12.30 1.31
C PRO A 58 -11.60 11.43 0.13
N PRO A 59 -10.87 10.38 -0.23
CA PRO A 59 -11.32 9.46 -1.26
C PRO A 59 -12.59 8.71 -0.79
N THR A 60 -13.41 8.32 -1.74
CA THR A 60 -14.63 7.53 -1.49
C THR A 60 -14.66 6.32 -2.42
N LEU A 61 -15.26 5.23 -1.97
CA LEU A 61 -15.48 4.06 -2.82
C LEU A 61 -16.55 4.35 -3.87
N SER A 62 -16.34 3.83 -5.07
CA SER A 62 -17.40 3.74 -6.08
C SER A 62 -18.45 2.70 -5.65
N ALA A 63 -19.60 2.70 -6.32
CA ALA A 63 -20.65 1.72 -6.03
C ALA A 63 -20.18 0.26 -6.27
N GLU A 64 -19.35 0.04 -7.29
CA GLU A 64 -18.77 -1.27 -7.61
C GLU A 64 -17.75 -1.71 -6.55
N GLU A 65 -16.87 -0.83 -6.12
CA GLU A 65 -15.89 -1.10 -5.06
C GLU A 65 -16.57 -1.38 -3.72
N GLN A 66 -17.63 -0.61 -3.39
CA GLN A 66 -18.42 -0.86 -2.19
C GLN A 66 -19.15 -2.22 -2.27
N ALA A 67 -19.73 -2.57 -3.42
CA ALA A 67 -20.38 -3.85 -3.61
C ALA A 67 -19.39 -5.03 -3.47
N PHE A 68 -18.16 -4.87 -3.95
CA PHE A 68 -17.12 -5.88 -3.77
C PHE A 68 -16.73 -6.05 -2.29
N LEU A 69 -16.63 -4.96 -1.56
CA LEU A 69 -16.35 -5.00 -0.12
C LEU A 69 -17.49 -5.67 0.66
N ASP A 70 -18.75 -5.35 0.32
CA ASP A 70 -19.93 -5.88 1.02
C ASP A 70 -20.31 -7.32 0.61
N GLY A 71 -19.93 -7.77 -0.57
CA GLY A 71 -20.13 -9.14 -1.08
C GLY A 71 -18.87 -9.99 -0.96
N PRO A 72 -18.04 -10.06 -2.02
CA PRO A 72 -16.89 -10.97 -2.09
C PRO A 72 -15.95 -10.92 -0.89
N CYS A 73 -15.65 -9.71 -0.34
CA CYS A 73 -14.77 -9.62 0.82
C CYS A 73 -15.38 -10.21 2.09
N ARG A 74 -16.69 -10.01 2.31
CA ARG A 74 -17.39 -10.60 3.45
C ARG A 74 -17.49 -12.12 3.32
N ASP A 75 -17.72 -12.61 2.12
CA ASP A 75 -17.80 -14.05 1.85
C ASP A 75 -16.43 -14.72 2.06
N LEU A 76 -15.36 -14.11 1.54
CA LEU A 76 -13.99 -14.52 1.83
C LEU A 76 -13.73 -14.64 3.33
N CYS A 77 -14.09 -13.59 4.10
CA CYS A 77 -13.87 -13.59 5.55
C CYS A 77 -14.66 -14.69 6.30
N ARG A 78 -15.80 -15.15 5.76
CA ARG A 78 -16.55 -16.29 6.33
C ARG A 78 -15.87 -17.63 6.05
N MET A 79 -15.16 -17.76 4.93
CA MET A 79 -14.43 -18.97 4.55
C MET A 79 -13.14 -19.17 5.34
N ILE A 80 -12.55 -18.09 5.86
CA ILE A 80 -11.23 -18.09 6.48
C ILE A 80 -11.28 -18.52 7.96
N SER A 81 -10.43 -19.48 8.31
CA SER A 81 -10.05 -19.78 9.68
C SER A 81 -8.57 -19.46 9.87
N ASP A 82 -8.27 -18.30 10.43
CA ASP A 82 -6.89 -17.83 10.62
C ASP A 82 -6.06 -18.81 11.46
N TRP A 83 -6.67 -19.41 12.48
CA TRP A 83 -6.00 -20.43 13.30
C TRP A 83 -5.54 -21.63 12.48
N LYS A 84 -6.42 -22.18 11.62
CA LYS A 84 -6.07 -23.32 10.77
C LYS A 84 -4.94 -22.96 9.81
N ILE A 85 -5.03 -21.81 9.16
CA ILE A 85 -4.03 -21.32 8.21
C ILE A 85 -2.65 -21.24 8.87
N ASN A 86 -2.56 -20.63 10.06
CA ASN A 86 -1.26 -20.34 10.67
C ASN A 86 -0.68 -21.51 11.50
N HIS A 87 -1.54 -22.39 12.06
CA HIS A 87 -1.08 -23.41 13.01
C HIS A 87 -1.17 -24.84 12.50
N ASN A 88 -2.05 -25.11 11.53
CA ASN A 88 -2.26 -26.47 11.04
C ASN A 88 -1.75 -26.65 9.61
N ASP A 89 -2.22 -25.80 8.70
CA ASP A 89 -2.10 -26.03 7.26
C ASP A 89 -0.87 -25.32 6.67
N ALA A 90 -0.40 -24.22 7.31
CA ALA A 90 0.66 -23.32 6.83
C ALA A 90 0.39 -22.79 5.40
N ASP A 91 -0.85 -22.83 4.95
CA ASP A 91 -1.31 -22.34 3.66
C ASP A 91 -2.82 -22.02 3.71
N LEU A 92 -3.31 -21.30 2.69
CA LEU A 92 -4.75 -21.09 2.50
C LEU A 92 -5.40 -22.38 1.99
N PRO A 93 -6.64 -22.72 2.45
CA PRO A 93 -7.39 -23.84 1.93
C PRO A 93 -7.61 -23.73 0.41
N PRO A 94 -7.68 -24.87 -0.32
CA PRO A 94 -7.87 -24.87 -1.77
C PRO A 94 -9.12 -24.11 -2.24
N GLU A 95 -10.20 -24.17 -1.49
CA GLU A 95 -11.45 -23.44 -1.76
C GLU A 95 -11.28 -21.93 -1.63
N VAL A 96 -10.43 -21.46 -0.70
CA VAL A 96 -10.09 -20.05 -0.55
C VAL A 96 -9.24 -19.57 -1.74
N TRP A 97 -8.26 -20.38 -2.16
CA TRP A 97 -7.47 -20.09 -3.36
C TRP A 97 -8.33 -20.00 -4.62
N ALA A 98 -9.29 -20.92 -4.79
CA ALA A 98 -10.22 -20.90 -5.91
C ALA A 98 -11.07 -19.62 -5.89
N PHE A 99 -11.67 -19.32 -4.75
CA PHE A 99 -12.50 -18.12 -4.56
C PHE A 99 -11.75 -16.83 -4.86
N LEU A 100 -10.50 -16.68 -4.36
CA LEU A 100 -9.67 -15.51 -4.61
C LEU A 100 -9.42 -15.29 -6.12
N ARG A 101 -9.18 -16.38 -6.87
CA ARG A 101 -8.98 -16.30 -8.34
C ARG A 101 -10.28 -15.96 -9.06
N GLU A 102 -11.37 -16.64 -8.74
CA GLU A 102 -12.68 -16.47 -9.39
C GLU A 102 -13.23 -15.05 -9.19
N GLN A 103 -13.05 -14.49 -7.99
CA GLN A 103 -13.52 -13.14 -7.66
C GLN A 103 -12.54 -12.02 -8.06
N GLY A 104 -11.37 -12.34 -8.62
CA GLY A 104 -10.43 -11.36 -9.15
C GLY A 104 -9.61 -10.62 -8.09
N PHE A 105 -9.47 -11.15 -6.87
CA PHE A 105 -8.70 -10.51 -5.80
C PHE A 105 -7.23 -10.26 -6.15
N PHE A 106 -6.66 -10.99 -7.08
CA PHE A 106 -5.26 -10.81 -7.49
C PHE A 106 -5.04 -9.76 -8.59
N GLY A 107 -6.13 -9.23 -9.16
CA GLY A 107 -6.09 -8.22 -10.22
C GLY A 107 -6.93 -6.99 -9.91
N MET A 108 -7.10 -6.62 -8.64
CA MET A 108 -7.97 -5.53 -8.24
C MET A 108 -7.60 -4.20 -8.88
N ILE A 109 -6.31 -3.85 -8.89
CA ILE A 109 -5.81 -2.58 -9.45
C ILE A 109 -5.55 -2.63 -10.96
N ILE A 110 -5.52 -3.83 -11.54
CA ILE A 110 -5.29 -3.98 -12.98
C ILE A 110 -6.52 -3.47 -13.74
N PRO A 111 -6.33 -2.66 -14.80
CA PRO A 111 -7.45 -2.12 -15.58
C PRO A 111 -8.34 -3.22 -16.17
N LYS A 112 -9.63 -2.93 -16.28
CA LYS A 112 -10.62 -3.83 -16.89
C LYS A 112 -10.25 -4.25 -18.32
N ALA A 113 -9.59 -3.35 -19.07
CA ALA A 113 -9.09 -3.65 -20.42
C ALA A 113 -8.07 -4.80 -20.46
N HIS A 114 -7.41 -5.08 -19.35
CA HIS A 114 -6.43 -6.18 -19.18
C HIS A 114 -6.95 -7.30 -18.27
N GLY A 115 -8.26 -7.38 -18.07
CA GLY A 115 -8.91 -8.46 -17.31
C GLY A 115 -8.92 -8.27 -15.79
N GLY A 116 -8.50 -7.12 -15.27
CA GLY A 116 -8.59 -6.78 -13.85
C GLY A 116 -9.91 -6.11 -13.46
N LEU A 117 -10.03 -5.69 -12.20
CA LEU A 117 -11.22 -5.02 -11.68
C LEU A 117 -11.15 -3.48 -11.85
N GLY A 118 -9.98 -2.91 -12.07
CA GLY A 118 -9.77 -1.47 -12.25
C GLY A 118 -10.13 -0.64 -11.01
N PHE A 119 -9.96 -1.20 -9.83
CA PHE A 119 -10.26 -0.53 -8.57
C PHE A 119 -9.22 0.52 -8.21
N SER A 120 -9.65 1.52 -7.46
CA SER A 120 -8.78 2.56 -6.94
C SER A 120 -7.81 2.03 -5.88
N ALA A 121 -6.69 2.73 -5.67
CA ALA A 121 -5.77 2.45 -4.58
C ALA A 121 -6.46 2.54 -3.20
N PHE A 122 -7.46 3.41 -3.07
CA PHE A 122 -8.26 3.52 -1.86
C PHE A 122 -9.11 2.27 -1.61
N ALA A 123 -9.79 1.77 -2.64
CA ALA A 123 -10.55 0.53 -2.56
C ALA A 123 -9.65 -0.66 -2.21
N HIS A 124 -8.49 -0.77 -2.86
CA HIS A 124 -7.49 -1.79 -2.51
C HIS A 124 -7.12 -1.72 -1.02
N SER A 125 -6.80 -0.53 -0.52
CA SER A 125 -6.45 -0.32 0.89
C SER A 125 -7.60 -0.74 1.83
N GLU A 126 -8.84 -0.36 1.53
CA GLU A 126 -10.01 -0.73 2.35
C GLU A 126 -10.29 -2.23 2.33
N ILE A 127 -10.13 -2.89 1.19
CA ILE A 127 -10.27 -4.34 1.05
C ILE A 127 -9.21 -5.06 1.89
N ILE A 128 -7.94 -4.66 1.77
CA ILE A 128 -6.86 -5.26 2.56
C ILE A 128 -7.07 -5.01 4.06
N ARG A 129 -7.46 -3.80 4.44
CA ARG A 129 -7.80 -3.47 5.83
C ARG A 129 -8.91 -4.41 6.35
N PHE A 130 -9.97 -4.62 5.56
CA PHE A 130 -11.09 -5.47 5.95
C PHE A 130 -10.66 -6.93 6.13
N ILE A 131 -9.94 -7.51 5.15
CA ILE A 131 -9.44 -8.89 5.22
C ILE A 131 -8.49 -9.06 6.41
N SER A 132 -7.63 -8.07 6.69
CA SER A 132 -6.66 -8.10 7.81
C SER A 132 -7.35 -8.27 9.17
N THR A 133 -8.58 -7.76 9.33
CA THR A 133 -9.33 -7.96 10.58
C THR A 133 -9.68 -9.42 10.85
N ARG A 134 -9.62 -10.26 9.82
CA ARG A 134 -9.92 -11.69 9.91
C ARG A 134 -8.68 -12.56 9.83
N SER A 135 -7.77 -12.27 8.87
CA SER A 135 -6.52 -13.00 8.68
C SER A 135 -5.47 -12.12 8.00
N VAL A 136 -4.37 -11.85 8.69
CA VAL A 136 -3.24 -11.13 8.13
C VAL A 136 -2.56 -11.94 7.03
N ALA A 137 -2.44 -13.26 7.18
CA ALA A 137 -1.87 -14.13 6.15
C ALA A 137 -2.64 -14.02 4.82
N THR A 138 -3.98 -14.10 4.86
CA THR A 138 -4.81 -13.93 3.67
C THR A 138 -4.71 -12.51 3.10
N ALA A 139 -4.69 -11.49 3.96
CA ALA A 139 -4.56 -10.11 3.51
C ALA A 139 -3.24 -9.87 2.76
N VAL A 140 -2.12 -10.38 3.27
CA VAL A 140 -0.79 -10.28 2.62
C VAL A 140 -0.79 -11.04 1.28
N THR A 141 -1.41 -12.23 1.23
CA THR A 141 -1.54 -13.01 0.00
C THR A 141 -2.25 -12.21 -1.10
N VAL A 142 -3.31 -11.49 -0.75
CA VAL A 142 -4.05 -10.63 -1.69
C VAL A 142 -3.30 -9.33 -2.00
N MET A 143 -2.66 -8.73 -1.00
CA MET A 143 -1.97 -7.44 -1.13
C MET A 143 -0.78 -7.49 -2.10
N VAL A 144 0.05 -8.52 -2.00
CA VAL A 144 1.33 -8.60 -2.73
C VAL A 144 1.15 -8.51 -4.26
N PRO A 145 0.28 -9.28 -4.92
CA PRO A 145 0.07 -9.15 -6.36
C PRO A 145 -0.43 -7.77 -6.79
N ASN A 146 -1.20 -7.10 -5.93
CA ASN A 146 -1.82 -5.80 -6.21
C ASN A 146 -0.93 -4.58 -5.87
N SER A 147 0.18 -4.76 -5.15
CA SER A 147 1.02 -3.63 -4.73
C SER A 147 2.49 -3.78 -5.15
N LEU A 148 2.99 -5.00 -5.24
CA LEU A 148 4.38 -5.31 -5.57
C LEU A 148 4.47 -6.30 -6.74
N GLY A 149 3.33 -6.71 -7.28
CA GLY A 149 3.26 -7.66 -8.39
C GLY A 149 3.68 -7.05 -9.72
N PRO A 150 4.15 -7.87 -10.65
CA PRO A 150 4.60 -7.40 -11.97
C PRO A 150 3.46 -6.81 -12.82
N GLY A 151 2.20 -7.09 -12.48
CA GLY A 151 1.04 -6.65 -13.26
C GLY A 151 0.93 -5.12 -13.39
N GLU A 152 1.11 -4.38 -12.30
CA GLU A 152 1.10 -2.92 -12.34
C GLU A 152 2.31 -2.37 -13.11
N LEU A 153 3.50 -2.92 -12.89
CA LEU A 153 4.71 -2.52 -13.61
C LEU A 153 4.58 -2.77 -15.11
N ILE A 154 4.04 -3.93 -15.51
CA ILE A 154 3.77 -4.23 -16.92
C ILE A 154 2.73 -3.27 -17.48
N HIS A 155 1.65 -3.01 -16.74
CA HIS A 155 0.63 -2.06 -17.17
C HIS A 155 1.22 -0.66 -17.42
N GLN A 156 2.07 -0.16 -16.53
CA GLN A 156 2.63 1.19 -16.66
C GLN A 156 3.77 1.26 -17.69
N PHE A 157 4.68 0.32 -17.68
CA PHE A 157 5.97 0.39 -18.39
C PHE A 157 6.16 -0.69 -19.46
N GLY A 158 5.28 -1.68 -19.53
CA GLY A 158 5.35 -2.76 -20.50
C GLY A 158 5.04 -2.29 -21.91
N THR A 159 5.59 -2.98 -22.91
CA THR A 159 5.19 -2.82 -24.31
C THR A 159 3.79 -3.39 -24.55
N ASP A 160 3.15 -3.02 -25.67
CA ASP A 160 1.82 -3.54 -26.01
C ASP A 160 1.79 -5.08 -26.14
N ALA A 161 2.91 -5.68 -26.54
CA ALA A 161 3.04 -7.14 -26.63
C ALA A 161 3.19 -7.83 -25.26
N GLN A 162 3.55 -7.10 -24.20
CA GLN A 162 3.67 -7.62 -22.83
C GLN A 162 2.38 -7.44 -22.05
N LYS A 163 1.56 -6.49 -22.42
CA LYS A 163 0.23 -6.22 -21.83
C LYS A 163 -0.83 -7.13 -22.41
#